data_d396e6dd78f0f5abfd6f44f6dd51ea79
#
_entry.id   d396e6dd78f0f5abfd6f44f6dd51ea79
#
_cell.length_a   1.000
_cell.length_b   1.000
_cell.length_c   1.000
_cell.angle_alpha   90.00
_cell.angle_beta   90.00
_cell.angle_gamma   90.00
#
_symmetry.space_group_name_H-M   'P 1'
#
loop_
_entity.id
_entity.type
_entity.pdbx_description
1 polymer ?
#
loop_
_entity_poly.entity_id
_entity_poly.type
_entity_poly.pdbx_seq_one_letter_code
_entity_poly.pdbx_strand_id
1 'polypeptide(L)'
;MPTHHQIVVNGVRLHYVEVGNPQGPLAVLLHGFPEFWRAWERQIEPLARAGFRVVVPDLRGYNLSEKPPGVSAYRVGTLQEDVAALIRALGQGRAHVVGHDWGGIVAWALAIRQPEVVDRLVILNAPHPARARQVARKPAQWRRSWYIFFFQLPWLPERFLHRFGAWALHGTNPQAYTDEDRRLYREAWDQPGAATAMINYYRALRRSRRARRESASGAQVRVPTLVIWGQRDVALLPELADGLDRWVPDLRVVRLPRASHWVMRDEPVRVNNLLVEFLSGALVEASVPT
;
A
#
# COMPACT_ATOMS: atom_id res chain seq x y z
N MET A 1 -19.64 11.89 3.63
CA MET A 1 -18.37 12.46 3.13
C MET A 1 -17.26 12.02 4.10
N PRO A 2 -16.02 11.84 3.66
CA PRO A 2 -14.90 11.53 4.54
C PRO A 2 -14.67 12.66 5.57
N THR A 3 -14.47 12.30 6.82
CA THR A 3 -14.06 13.23 7.86
C THR A 3 -12.54 13.24 7.96
N HIS A 4 -11.94 14.43 7.98
CA HIS A 4 -10.50 14.61 8.01
C HIS A 4 -10.02 14.77 9.45
N HIS A 5 -8.96 14.06 9.82
CA HIS A 5 -8.38 14.04 11.14
C HIS A 5 -6.86 14.19 11.10
N GLN A 6 -6.29 14.59 12.22
CA GLN A 6 -4.84 14.57 12.45
C GLN A 6 -4.55 13.87 13.77
N ILE A 7 -3.50 13.08 13.82
CA ILE A 7 -3.05 12.37 15.00
C ILE A 7 -1.52 12.35 15.07
N VAL A 8 -0.96 12.45 16.25
CA VAL A 8 0.48 12.29 16.47
C VAL A 8 0.74 10.88 16.98
N VAL A 9 1.45 10.09 16.19
CA VAL A 9 1.84 8.72 16.51
C VAL A 9 3.30 8.48 16.13
N ASN A 10 4.03 7.69 16.89
CA ASN A 10 5.45 7.38 16.62
C ASN A 10 6.29 8.64 16.30
N GLY A 11 6.00 9.75 16.97
CA GLY A 11 6.72 11.03 16.80
C GLY A 11 6.48 11.74 15.46
N VAL A 12 5.41 11.39 14.73
CA VAL A 12 5.01 12.05 13.48
C VAL A 12 3.52 12.38 13.50
N ARG A 13 3.15 13.54 12.95
CA ARG A 13 1.76 13.91 12.73
C ARG A 13 1.28 13.32 11.42
N LEU A 14 0.31 12.40 11.50
CA LEU A 14 -0.36 11.85 10.34
C LEU A 14 -1.72 12.51 10.15
N HIS A 15 -2.03 12.80 8.90
CA HIS A 15 -3.38 13.07 8.44
C HIS A 15 -4.05 11.77 8.04
N TYR A 16 -5.34 11.62 8.32
CA TYR A 16 -6.14 10.50 7.80
C TYR A 16 -7.59 10.92 7.57
N VAL A 17 -8.27 10.17 6.73
CA VAL A 17 -9.73 10.28 6.57
C VAL A 17 -10.40 9.08 7.22
N GLU A 18 -11.60 9.32 7.76
CA GLU A 18 -12.42 8.30 8.42
C GLU A 18 -13.84 8.32 7.86
N VAL A 19 -14.41 7.12 7.62
CA VAL A 19 -15.79 6.92 7.17
C VAL A 19 -16.34 5.63 7.76
N GLY A 20 -17.64 5.56 7.99
CA GLY A 20 -18.34 4.36 8.40
C GLY A 20 -18.70 4.35 9.88
N ASN A 21 -18.95 3.16 10.43
CA ASN A 21 -19.39 2.99 11.80
C ASN A 21 -18.20 3.10 12.78
N PRO A 22 -18.14 4.11 13.67
CA PRO A 22 -17.05 4.24 14.63
C PRO A 22 -16.86 3.03 15.57
N GLN A 23 -17.91 2.22 15.75
CA GLN A 23 -17.90 1.00 16.55
C GLN A 23 -17.68 -0.26 15.70
N GLY A 24 -17.61 -0.12 14.40
CA GLY A 24 -17.37 -1.25 13.49
C GLY A 24 -15.92 -1.76 13.54
N PRO A 25 -15.66 -2.94 12.97
CA PRO A 25 -14.30 -3.45 12.80
C PRO A 25 -13.44 -2.46 12.04
N LEU A 26 -12.25 -2.15 12.55
CA LEU A 26 -11.34 -1.19 11.93
C LEU A 26 -10.69 -1.77 10.68
N ALA A 27 -10.82 -1.06 9.55
CA ALA A 27 -10.12 -1.32 8.30
C ALA A 27 -9.20 -0.14 7.96
N VAL A 28 -7.88 -0.39 7.94
CA VAL A 28 -6.85 0.60 7.62
C VAL A 28 -6.34 0.36 6.19
N LEU A 29 -6.50 1.36 5.31
CA LEU A 29 -6.12 1.26 3.91
C LEU A 29 -4.88 2.11 3.62
N LEU A 30 -3.78 1.48 3.20
CA LEU A 30 -2.48 2.08 3.00
C LEU A 30 -2.19 2.26 1.50
N HIS A 31 -2.05 3.51 1.06
CA HIS A 31 -1.77 3.85 -0.34
C HIS A 31 -0.31 3.61 -0.74
N GLY A 32 -0.05 3.63 -2.05
CA GLY A 32 1.26 3.50 -2.64
C GLY A 32 1.91 4.82 -3.09
N PHE A 33 2.95 4.69 -3.90
CA PHE A 33 3.66 5.80 -4.54
C PHE A 33 3.10 6.03 -5.97
N PRO A 34 2.91 7.25 -6.40
CA PRO A 34 3.00 8.52 -5.67
C PRO A 34 1.63 9.04 -5.19
N GLU A 35 0.86 8.17 -4.56
CA GLU A 35 -0.53 8.39 -4.20
C GLU A 35 -0.71 9.04 -2.80
N PHE A 36 -1.95 9.14 -2.34
CA PHE A 36 -2.36 9.58 -1.01
C PHE A 36 -3.71 8.94 -0.66
N TRP A 37 -4.36 9.29 0.43
CA TRP A 37 -5.62 8.65 0.86
C TRP A 37 -6.66 8.47 -0.25
N ARG A 38 -6.69 9.39 -1.22
CA ARG A 38 -7.65 9.38 -2.34
C ARG A 38 -7.46 8.19 -3.30
N ALA A 39 -6.35 7.48 -3.24
CA ALA A 39 -6.16 6.21 -3.96
C ALA A 39 -7.30 5.22 -3.68
N TRP A 40 -7.85 5.28 -2.47
CA TRP A 40 -8.87 4.39 -1.96
C TRP A 40 -10.31 4.94 -2.06
N GLU A 41 -10.52 6.07 -2.71
CA GLU A 41 -11.81 6.75 -2.79
C GLU A 41 -12.96 5.83 -3.19
N ARG A 42 -12.70 4.91 -4.14
CA ARG A 42 -13.69 3.96 -4.64
C ARG A 42 -13.93 2.75 -3.73
N GLN A 43 -13.10 2.53 -2.71
CA GLN A 43 -13.19 1.45 -1.74
C GLN A 43 -13.81 1.89 -0.41
N ILE A 44 -13.66 3.16 -0.05
CA ILE A 44 -14.10 3.69 1.24
C ILE A 44 -15.59 3.45 1.47
N GLU A 45 -16.44 3.91 0.57
CA GLU A 45 -17.90 3.83 0.73
C GLU A 45 -18.43 2.38 0.76
N PRO A 46 -18.00 1.47 -0.15
CA PRO A 46 -18.41 0.07 -0.09
C PRO A 46 -18.05 -0.62 1.23
N LEU A 47 -16.86 -0.37 1.77
CA LEU A 47 -16.44 -0.92 3.06
C LEU A 47 -17.22 -0.31 4.22
N ALA A 48 -17.46 0.99 4.20
CA ALA A 48 -18.27 1.67 5.22
C ALA A 48 -19.72 1.12 5.26
N ARG A 49 -20.34 0.90 4.08
CA ARG A 49 -21.66 0.27 3.96
C ARG A 49 -21.67 -1.18 4.43
N ALA A 50 -20.57 -1.88 4.33
CA ALA A 50 -20.40 -3.23 4.87
C ALA A 50 -20.20 -3.25 6.39
N GLY A 51 -20.25 -2.09 7.08
CA GLY A 51 -20.21 -1.97 8.52
C GLY A 51 -18.81 -1.70 9.11
N PHE A 52 -17.79 -1.54 8.27
CA PHE A 52 -16.42 -1.25 8.75
C PHE A 52 -16.27 0.22 9.17
N ARG A 53 -15.40 0.43 10.15
CA ARG A 53 -14.77 1.73 10.43
C ARG A 53 -13.56 1.85 9.51
N VAL A 54 -13.68 2.63 8.44
CA VAL A 54 -12.65 2.76 7.40
C VAL A 54 -11.76 3.95 7.71
N VAL A 55 -10.46 3.70 7.88
CA VAL A 55 -9.43 4.72 8.13
C VAL A 55 -8.39 4.66 7.02
N VAL A 56 -8.14 5.79 6.38
CA VAL A 56 -7.19 5.89 5.28
C VAL A 56 -6.18 7.00 5.57
N PRO A 57 -5.01 6.66 6.11
CA PRO A 57 -3.97 7.65 6.39
C PRO A 57 -3.27 8.10 5.11
N ASP A 58 -2.84 9.36 5.09
CA ASP A 58 -1.68 9.74 4.29
C ASP A 58 -0.44 9.21 5.02
N LEU A 59 0.31 8.35 4.37
CA LEU A 59 1.52 7.81 4.98
C LEU A 59 2.53 8.92 5.26
N ARG A 60 3.45 8.69 6.21
CA ARG A 60 4.56 9.61 6.54
C ARG A 60 5.19 10.17 5.26
N GLY A 61 5.27 11.49 5.14
CA GLY A 61 5.88 12.15 3.99
C GLY A 61 4.94 12.47 2.83
N TYR A 62 3.69 12.01 2.88
CA TYR A 62 2.71 12.22 1.82
C TYR A 62 1.69 13.31 2.21
N ASN A 63 1.21 14.03 1.21
CA ASN A 63 0.11 15.00 1.27
C ASN A 63 0.12 15.86 2.54
N LEU A 64 -0.88 15.74 3.41
CA LEU A 64 -1.02 16.52 4.64
C LEU A 64 -0.30 15.93 5.87
N SER A 65 0.25 14.73 5.76
CA SER A 65 1.10 14.15 6.81
C SER A 65 2.46 14.83 6.88
N GLU A 66 3.06 14.82 8.06
CA GLU A 66 4.37 15.41 8.33
C GLU A 66 5.48 14.73 7.49
N LYS A 67 6.47 15.52 7.12
CA LYS A 67 7.58 15.14 6.24
C LYS A 67 8.93 15.28 6.97
N PRO A 68 9.24 14.39 7.93
CA PRO A 68 10.48 14.46 8.68
C PRO A 68 11.70 14.46 7.77
N PRO A 69 12.75 15.24 8.09
CA PRO A 69 13.96 15.31 7.28
C PRO A 69 14.76 14.01 7.34
N GLY A 70 15.54 13.78 6.29
CA GLY A 70 16.51 12.69 6.24
C GLY A 70 15.94 11.35 5.79
N VAL A 71 16.75 10.60 5.05
CA VAL A 71 16.38 9.30 4.45
C VAL A 71 16.05 8.24 5.51
N SER A 72 16.67 8.30 6.68
CA SER A 72 16.47 7.31 7.75
C SER A 72 15.07 7.32 8.33
N ALA A 73 14.35 8.44 8.25
CA ALA A 73 12.97 8.58 8.71
C ALA A 73 11.97 7.72 7.89
N TYR A 74 12.37 7.26 6.71
CA TYR A 74 11.52 6.54 5.75
C TYR A 74 11.88 5.04 5.62
N ARG A 75 12.55 4.48 6.62
CA ARG A 75 12.80 3.02 6.65
C ARG A 75 11.51 2.26 6.87
N VAL A 76 11.35 1.14 6.20
CA VAL A 76 10.14 0.28 6.31
C VAL A 76 9.79 -0.03 7.78
N GLY A 77 10.80 -0.23 8.64
CA GLY A 77 10.58 -0.43 10.08
C GLY A 77 9.93 0.77 10.78
N THR A 78 10.29 1.99 10.41
CA THR A 78 9.66 3.20 10.94
C THR A 78 8.23 3.36 10.43
N LEU A 79 8.03 3.12 9.14
CA LEU A 79 6.71 3.23 8.50
C LEU A 79 5.70 2.24 9.05
N GLN A 80 6.10 0.99 9.31
CA GLN A 80 5.21 0.00 9.91
C GLN A 80 4.89 0.32 11.38
N GLU A 81 5.84 0.92 12.14
CA GLU A 81 5.57 1.41 13.49
C GLU A 81 4.55 2.56 13.51
N ASP A 82 4.58 3.45 12.50
CA ASP A 82 3.55 4.49 12.35
C ASP A 82 2.16 3.88 12.24
N VAL A 83 2.01 2.84 11.42
CA VAL A 83 0.72 2.15 11.22
C VAL A 83 0.29 1.39 12.47
N ALA A 84 1.22 0.69 13.14
CA ALA A 84 0.93 0.00 14.38
C ALA A 84 0.48 0.98 15.48
N ALA A 85 1.18 2.11 15.61
CA ALA A 85 0.84 3.16 16.56
C ALA A 85 -0.51 3.82 16.23
N LEU A 86 -0.83 4.03 14.95
CA LEU A 86 -2.13 4.53 14.51
C LEU A 86 -3.26 3.57 14.92
N ILE A 87 -3.13 2.27 14.64
CA ILE A 87 -4.13 1.24 15.00
C ILE A 87 -4.40 1.28 16.50
N ARG A 88 -3.34 1.30 17.33
CA ARG A 88 -3.48 1.35 18.79
C ARG A 88 -4.15 2.65 19.27
N ALA A 89 -3.77 3.79 18.69
CA ALA A 89 -4.31 5.09 19.07
C ALA A 89 -5.78 5.28 18.66
N LEU A 90 -6.25 4.54 17.65
CA LEU A 90 -7.67 4.50 17.27
C LEU A 90 -8.54 3.64 18.21
N GLY A 91 -7.96 3.10 19.27
CA GLY A 91 -8.67 2.40 20.34
C GLY A 91 -9.03 0.94 20.06
N GLN A 92 -8.60 0.40 18.92
CA GLN A 92 -8.80 -1.02 18.59
C GLN A 92 -7.42 -1.70 18.56
N GLY A 93 -7.22 -2.72 19.39
CA GLY A 93 -5.92 -3.41 19.50
C GLY A 93 -5.46 -4.10 18.20
N ARG A 94 -6.41 -4.36 17.27
CA ARG A 94 -6.20 -5.01 15.97
C ARG A 94 -7.01 -4.31 14.89
N ALA A 95 -6.57 -4.45 13.64
CA ALA A 95 -7.27 -3.94 12.46
C ALA A 95 -7.13 -4.88 11.27
N HIS A 96 -8.09 -4.83 10.36
CA HIS A 96 -7.88 -5.30 8.99
C HIS A 96 -6.96 -4.32 8.28
N VAL A 97 -5.91 -4.81 7.65
CA VAL A 97 -4.93 -3.97 6.97
C VAL A 97 -4.94 -4.27 5.48
N VAL A 98 -5.19 -3.24 4.67
CA VAL A 98 -5.20 -3.32 3.21
C VAL A 98 -4.08 -2.43 2.70
N GLY A 99 -3.18 -2.94 1.87
CA GLY A 99 -2.06 -2.15 1.36
C GLY A 99 -1.80 -2.34 -0.13
N HIS A 100 -1.56 -1.22 -0.82
CA HIS A 100 -1.18 -1.18 -2.22
C HIS A 100 0.26 -0.66 -2.35
N ASP A 101 1.07 -1.23 -3.25
CA ASP A 101 2.43 -0.79 -3.57
C ASP A 101 3.28 -0.58 -2.30
N TRP A 102 3.77 0.63 -2.01
CA TRP A 102 4.48 0.94 -0.76
C TRP A 102 3.65 0.69 0.48
N GLY A 103 2.35 1.00 0.45
CA GLY A 103 1.43 0.63 1.53
C GLY A 103 1.37 -0.88 1.74
N GLY A 104 1.44 -1.65 0.67
CA GLY A 104 1.52 -3.12 0.73
C GLY A 104 2.85 -3.62 1.30
N ILE A 105 3.98 -2.97 0.96
CA ILE A 105 5.30 -3.26 1.57
C ILE A 105 5.27 -3.01 3.09
N VAL A 106 4.64 -1.91 3.51
CA VAL A 106 4.46 -1.57 4.94
C VAL A 106 3.53 -2.58 5.61
N ALA A 107 2.43 -2.97 4.97
CA ALA A 107 1.48 -3.95 5.47
C ALA A 107 2.10 -5.35 5.64
N TRP A 108 2.89 -5.81 4.67
CA TRP A 108 3.70 -7.03 4.82
C TRP A 108 4.62 -6.96 6.03
N ALA A 109 5.36 -5.85 6.17
CA ALA A 109 6.29 -5.67 7.28
C ALA A 109 5.57 -5.65 8.64
N LEU A 110 4.38 -5.04 8.71
CA LEU A 110 3.54 -5.02 9.90
C LEU A 110 3.09 -6.43 10.27
N ALA A 111 2.50 -7.18 9.34
CA ALA A 111 2.01 -8.53 9.59
C ALA A 111 3.12 -9.53 9.96
N ILE A 112 4.34 -9.32 9.47
CA ILE A 112 5.52 -10.13 9.82
C ILE A 112 6.03 -9.82 11.22
N ARG A 113 6.06 -8.55 11.62
CA ARG A 113 6.73 -8.11 12.86
C ARG A 113 5.80 -7.95 14.04
N GLN A 114 4.56 -7.58 13.79
CA GLN A 114 3.53 -7.31 14.78
C GLN A 114 2.20 -7.96 14.36
N PRO A 115 2.16 -9.29 14.18
CA PRO A 115 0.94 -9.99 13.75
C PRO A 115 -0.23 -9.78 14.72
N GLU A 116 0.07 -9.45 15.98
CA GLU A 116 -0.94 -9.20 17.01
C GLU A 116 -1.82 -7.97 16.73
N VAL A 117 -1.35 -7.01 15.93
CA VAL A 117 -2.14 -5.81 15.56
C VAL A 117 -2.88 -5.96 14.23
N VAL A 118 -2.68 -7.09 13.52
CA VAL A 118 -3.33 -7.36 12.24
C VAL A 118 -4.33 -8.49 12.40
N ASP A 119 -5.57 -8.23 12.01
CA ASP A 119 -6.62 -9.26 12.01
C ASP A 119 -6.65 -10.04 10.69
N ARG A 120 -6.80 -9.32 9.58
CA ARG A 120 -6.71 -9.85 8.21
C ARG A 120 -5.83 -8.93 7.37
N LEU A 121 -5.09 -9.50 6.45
CA LEU A 121 -4.18 -8.77 5.56
C LEU A 121 -4.66 -8.84 4.12
N VAL A 122 -4.77 -7.69 3.44
CA VAL A 122 -5.00 -7.67 1.99
C VAL A 122 -3.88 -6.88 1.31
N ILE A 123 -3.30 -7.47 0.29
CA ILE A 123 -2.20 -6.88 -0.47
C ILE A 123 -2.59 -6.73 -1.94
N LEU A 124 -2.47 -5.52 -2.46
CA LEU A 124 -2.68 -5.20 -3.86
C LEU A 124 -1.33 -4.83 -4.50
N ASN A 125 -0.91 -5.58 -5.50
CA ASN A 125 0.31 -5.33 -6.29
C ASN A 125 1.52 -4.87 -5.45
N ALA A 126 1.84 -5.62 -4.40
CA ALA A 126 3.03 -5.40 -3.59
C ALA A 126 3.71 -6.73 -3.24
N PRO A 127 5.02 -6.85 -3.46
CA PRO A 127 5.70 -8.12 -3.31
C PRO A 127 5.99 -8.43 -1.84
N HIS A 128 5.81 -9.69 -1.46
CA HIS A 128 6.36 -10.21 -0.21
C HIS A 128 7.89 -10.08 -0.18
N PRO A 129 8.53 -9.64 0.92
CA PRO A 129 9.96 -9.31 0.94
C PRO A 129 10.87 -10.46 0.54
N ALA A 130 10.55 -11.70 0.92
CA ALA A 130 11.32 -12.88 0.53
C ALA A 130 11.18 -13.18 -0.97
N ARG A 131 9.96 -13.04 -1.53
CA ARG A 131 9.72 -13.25 -2.95
C ARG A 131 10.35 -12.16 -3.80
N ALA A 132 10.24 -10.89 -3.37
CA ALA A 132 10.90 -9.77 -4.02
C ALA A 132 12.41 -10.01 -4.20
N ARG A 133 13.08 -10.53 -3.18
CA ARG A 133 14.51 -10.85 -3.24
C ARG A 133 14.86 -11.93 -4.27
N GLN A 134 14.00 -12.95 -4.43
CA GLN A 134 14.20 -13.99 -5.44
C GLN A 134 14.05 -13.42 -6.87
N VAL A 135 12.97 -12.68 -7.09
CA VAL A 135 12.64 -12.13 -8.40
C VAL A 135 13.53 -10.94 -8.79
N ALA A 136 14.05 -10.19 -7.80
CA ALA A 136 14.98 -9.08 -8.04
C ALA A 136 16.28 -9.50 -8.76
N ARG A 137 16.58 -10.79 -8.86
CA ARG A 137 17.73 -11.29 -9.64
C ARG A 137 17.44 -11.41 -11.14
N LYS A 138 16.18 -11.31 -11.55
CA LYS A 138 15.76 -11.47 -12.95
C LYS A 138 15.97 -10.17 -13.74
N PRO A 139 16.61 -10.23 -14.94
CA PRO A 139 16.81 -9.06 -15.78
C PRO A 139 15.51 -8.36 -16.15
N ALA A 140 14.42 -9.12 -16.34
CA ALA A 140 13.10 -8.57 -16.64
C ALA A 140 12.58 -7.66 -15.53
N GLN A 141 12.81 -8.00 -14.23
CA GLN A 141 12.43 -7.13 -13.11
C GLN A 141 13.34 -5.90 -13.04
N TRP A 142 14.61 -6.01 -13.33
CA TRP A 142 15.52 -4.87 -13.35
C TRP A 142 15.11 -3.80 -14.36
N ARG A 143 14.70 -4.22 -15.56
CA ARG A 143 14.19 -3.28 -16.57
C ARG A 143 12.93 -2.54 -16.09
N ARG A 144 12.05 -3.21 -15.33
CA ARG A 144 10.86 -2.58 -14.76
C ARG A 144 11.19 -1.68 -13.56
N SER A 145 12.25 -2.01 -12.83
CA SER A 145 12.67 -1.31 -11.60
C SER A 145 13.72 -0.21 -11.83
N TRP A 146 13.95 0.23 -13.08
CA TRP A 146 14.97 1.23 -13.43
C TRP A 146 14.80 2.54 -12.64
N TYR A 147 13.56 2.94 -12.37
CA TYR A 147 13.22 4.15 -11.62
C TYR A 147 13.74 4.13 -10.17
N ILE A 148 13.91 2.95 -9.56
CA ILE A 148 14.51 2.82 -8.22
C ILE A 148 15.96 3.32 -8.21
N PHE A 149 16.70 3.08 -9.29
CA PHE A 149 18.06 3.59 -9.44
C PHE A 149 18.07 5.09 -9.75
N PHE A 150 17.15 5.54 -10.62
CA PHE A 150 16.95 6.96 -10.91
C PHE A 150 16.66 7.76 -9.63
N PHE A 151 15.82 7.24 -8.73
CA PHE A 151 15.49 7.88 -7.46
C PHE A 151 16.66 7.99 -6.46
N GLN A 152 17.80 7.36 -6.73
CA GLN A 152 19.00 7.55 -5.91
C GLN A 152 19.76 8.84 -6.25
N LEU A 153 19.48 9.44 -7.40
CA LEU A 153 20.11 10.70 -7.80
C LEU A 153 19.63 11.85 -6.91
N PRO A 154 20.47 12.85 -6.65
CA PRO A 154 20.04 14.04 -5.91
C PRO A 154 19.19 14.95 -6.80
N TRP A 155 18.21 15.66 -6.24
CA TRP A 155 17.36 16.72 -6.78
C TRP A 155 16.67 16.43 -8.15
N LEU A 156 17.24 15.64 -9.01
CA LEU A 156 16.70 15.33 -10.34
C LEU A 156 15.38 14.55 -10.29
N PRO A 157 15.22 13.51 -9.46
CA PRO A 157 13.95 12.81 -9.32
C PRO A 157 12.81 13.68 -8.76
N GLU A 158 13.13 14.58 -7.83
CA GLU A 158 12.16 15.52 -7.28
C GLU A 158 11.61 16.45 -8.38
N ARG A 159 12.50 17.02 -9.21
CA ARG A 159 12.08 17.84 -10.37
C ARG A 159 11.26 17.04 -11.38
N PHE A 160 11.65 15.78 -11.61
CA PHE A 160 10.92 14.91 -12.52
C PHE A 160 9.51 14.63 -12.00
N LEU A 161 9.35 14.35 -10.70
CA LEU A 161 8.05 14.09 -10.09
C LEU A 161 7.12 15.30 -10.21
N HIS A 162 7.59 16.52 -9.91
CA HIS A 162 6.82 17.74 -10.08
C HIS A 162 6.38 17.97 -11.54
N ARG A 163 7.26 17.69 -12.51
CA ARG A 163 7.00 17.96 -13.93
C ARG A 163 6.17 16.86 -14.60
N PHE A 164 6.40 15.61 -14.24
CA PHE A 164 5.92 14.44 -14.96
C PHE A 164 5.19 13.41 -14.07
N GLY A 165 5.01 13.68 -12.77
CA GLY A 165 4.39 12.73 -11.84
C GLY A 165 3.00 12.28 -12.28
N ALA A 166 2.21 13.17 -12.90
CA ALA A 166 0.92 12.82 -13.46
C ALA A 166 1.00 11.74 -14.57
N TRP A 167 2.13 11.66 -15.28
CA TRP A 167 2.36 10.60 -16.28
C TRP A 167 2.42 9.20 -15.64
N ALA A 168 2.93 9.07 -14.42
CA ALA A 168 2.94 7.80 -13.72
C ALA A 168 1.52 7.24 -13.50
N LEU A 169 0.52 8.12 -13.29
CA LEU A 169 -0.88 7.76 -13.13
C LEU A 169 -1.62 7.46 -14.45
N HIS A 170 -1.02 7.71 -15.61
CA HIS A 170 -1.61 7.44 -16.91
C HIS A 170 -1.29 6.05 -17.46
N GLY A 171 -0.36 5.32 -16.83
CA GLY A 171 0.34 4.22 -17.49
C GLY A 171 -0.51 3.02 -17.87
N THR A 172 -1.76 2.91 -17.41
CA THR A 172 -2.46 1.63 -17.52
C THR A 172 -3.96 1.70 -17.76
N ASN A 173 -4.65 2.66 -17.18
CA ASN A 173 -6.05 2.95 -17.48
C ASN A 173 -6.29 4.47 -17.48
N PRO A 174 -6.35 5.11 -18.64
CA PRO A 174 -6.57 6.56 -18.74
C PRO A 174 -7.88 7.02 -18.09
N GLN A 175 -8.87 6.15 -17.96
CA GLN A 175 -10.17 6.45 -17.37
C GLN A 175 -10.19 6.24 -15.84
N ALA A 176 -9.13 5.66 -15.26
CA ALA A 176 -9.04 5.43 -13.81
C ALA A 176 -8.89 6.73 -13.02
N TYR A 177 -8.36 7.79 -13.65
CA TYR A 177 -8.11 9.09 -13.05
C TYR A 177 -8.76 10.20 -13.85
N THR A 178 -9.64 10.96 -13.21
CA THR A 178 -10.27 12.16 -13.77
C THR A 178 -9.28 13.35 -13.81
N ASP A 179 -9.64 14.44 -14.48
CA ASP A 179 -8.84 15.69 -14.43
C ASP A 179 -8.81 16.28 -13.02
N GLU A 180 -9.90 16.13 -12.27
CA GLU A 180 -9.95 16.50 -10.86
C GLU A 180 -8.98 15.67 -10.02
N ASP A 181 -8.92 14.34 -10.22
CA ASP A 181 -7.92 13.50 -9.55
C ASP A 181 -6.51 14.02 -9.86
N ARG A 182 -6.20 14.28 -11.13
CA ARG A 182 -4.86 14.75 -11.53
C ARG A 182 -4.50 16.09 -10.89
N ARG A 183 -5.49 16.99 -10.71
CA ARG A 183 -5.30 18.25 -10.01
C ARG A 183 -4.97 18.02 -8.54
N LEU A 184 -5.77 17.22 -7.84
CA LEU A 184 -5.59 16.92 -6.42
C LEU A 184 -4.29 16.16 -6.13
N TYR A 185 -3.90 15.23 -7.01
CA TYR A 185 -2.61 14.57 -6.91
C TYR A 185 -1.44 15.56 -7.05
N ARG A 186 -1.53 16.51 -7.96
CA ARG A 186 -0.52 17.57 -8.11
C ARG A 186 -0.42 18.41 -6.84
N GLU A 187 -1.55 18.85 -6.28
CA GLU A 187 -1.59 19.59 -5.02
C GLU A 187 -0.94 18.81 -3.87
N ALA A 188 -1.16 17.51 -3.80
CA ALA A 188 -0.53 16.65 -2.81
C ALA A 188 0.99 16.55 -2.98
N TRP A 189 1.49 16.50 -4.23
CA TRP A 189 2.93 16.45 -4.52
C TRP A 189 3.63 17.80 -4.34
N ASP A 190 2.91 18.89 -4.53
CA ASP A 190 3.40 20.26 -4.38
C ASP A 190 3.45 20.70 -2.90
N GLN A 191 2.96 19.88 -1.97
CA GLN A 191 3.16 20.14 -0.54
C GLN A 191 4.66 20.26 -0.23
N PRO A 192 5.08 21.24 0.60
CA PRO A 192 6.49 21.44 0.91
C PRO A 192 7.18 20.16 1.39
N GLY A 193 8.23 19.75 0.68
CA GLY A 193 9.02 18.56 1.00
C GLY A 193 8.42 17.21 0.58
N ALA A 194 7.19 17.18 0.00
CA ALA A 194 6.52 15.94 -0.35
C ALA A 194 7.31 15.10 -1.37
N ALA A 195 7.78 15.69 -2.45
CA ALA A 195 8.54 14.99 -3.48
C ALA A 195 9.79 14.29 -2.90
N THR A 196 10.57 15.00 -2.08
CA THR A 196 11.76 14.43 -1.42
C THR A 196 11.37 13.34 -0.42
N ALA A 197 10.33 13.54 0.35
CA ALA A 197 9.84 12.56 1.32
C ALA A 197 9.40 11.26 0.64
N MET A 198 8.59 11.34 -0.41
CA MET A 198 8.14 10.19 -1.20
C MET A 198 9.33 9.43 -1.83
N ILE A 199 10.31 10.13 -2.40
CA ILE A 199 11.51 9.53 -3.01
C ILE A 199 12.40 8.89 -1.94
N ASN A 200 12.42 9.41 -0.71
CA ASN A 200 13.20 8.86 0.39
C ASN A 200 12.78 7.44 0.79
N TYR A 201 11.57 6.99 0.49
CA TYR A 201 11.17 5.58 0.62
C TYR A 201 12.11 4.65 -0.17
N TYR A 202 12.38 5.00 -1.42
CA TYR A 202 13.30 4.25 -2.29
C TYR A 202 14.76 4.40 -1.89
N ARG A 203 15.17 5.59 -1.45
CA ARG A 203 16.53 5.83 -0.94
C ARG A 203 16.81 5.04 0.35
N ALA A 204 15.81 4.95 1.25
CA ALA A 204 15.90 4.20 2.50
C ALA A 204 15.98 2.68 2.29
N LEU A 205 15.29 2.16 1.26
CA LEU A 205 15.29 0.74 0.94
C LEU A 205 16.71 0.20 0.69
N ARG A 206 17.52 0.95 -0.05
CA ARG A 206 18.91 0.54 -0.33
C ARG A 206 19.84 0.61 0.89
N ARG A 207 19.57 1.49 1.84
CA ARG A 207 20.40 1.72 3.02
C ARG A 207 20.09 0.80 4.19
N SER A 208 19.01 0.01 4.12
CA SER A 208 18.56 -0.85 5.22
C SER A 208 19.26 -2.21 5.23
N ARG A 209 20.29 -2.36 6.09
CA ARG A 209 20.92 -3.68 6.36
C ARG A 209 19.95 -4.67 7.03
N ARG A 210 19.02 -4.16 7.85
CA ARG A 210 18.03 -4.97 8.57
C ARG A 210 17.00 -5.56 7.63
N ALA A 211 16.48 -4.80 6.67
CA ALA A 211 15.56 -5.30 5.64
C ALA A 211 16.18 -6.44 4.81
N ARG A 212 17.50 -6.39 4.59
CA ARG A 212 18.24 -7.48 3.93
C ARG A 212 18.30 -8.77 4.75
N ARG A 213 18.41 -8.66 6.08
CA ARG A 213 18.43 -9.83 6.99
C ARG A 213 17.04 -10.45 7.13
N GLU A 214 16.01 -9.64 7.32
CA GLU A 214 14.63 -10.11 7.48
C GLU A 214 14.10 -10.80 6.22
N SER A 215 14.42 -10.29 5.03
CA SER A 215 14.10 -11.00 3.78
C SER A 215 14.92 -12.29 3.60
N ALA A 216 16.00 -12.49 4.36
CA ALA A 216 16.81 -13.71 4.30
C ALA A 216 16.28 -14.83 5.22
N SER A 217 15.59 -14.50 6.32
CA SER A 217 15.16 -15.43 7.36
C SER A 217 13.79 -16.06 7.13
N GLY A 218 13.17 -15.87 5.94
CA GLY A 218 11.86 -16.45 5.64
C GLY A 218 10.76 -15.93 6.56
N ALA A 219 10.52 -14.63 6.48
CA ALA A 219 9.54 -13.94 7.31
C ALA A 219 8.12 -14.50 7.11
N GLN A 220 7.60 -15.23 8.08
CA GLN A 220 6.28 -15.86 8.05
C GLN A 220 5.19 -14.84 8.35
N VAL A 221 4.10 -14.90 7.61
CA VAL A 221 2.86 -14.18 7.88
C VAL A 221 1.84 -15.17 8.40
N ARG A 222 1.36 -14.94 9.63
CA ARG A 222 0.49 -15.90 10.35
C ARG A 222 -0.98 -15.49 10.36
N VAL A 223 -1.31 -14.39 9.71
CA VAL A 223 -2.69 -13.88 9.63
C VAL A 223 -3.31 -14.27 8.30
N PRO A 224 -4.65 -14.48 8.24
CA PRO A 224 -5.33 -14.72 6.98
C PRO A 224 -5.01 -13.62 5.96
N THR A 225 -4.60 -14.01 4.77
CA THR A 225 -4.07 -13.08 3.77
C THR A 225 -4.70 -13.27 2.40
N LEU A 226 -5.18 -12.16 1.82
CA LEU A 226 -5.61 -12.08 0.44
C LEU A 226 -4.60 -11.26 -0.37
N VAL A 227 -4.11 -11.81 -1.47
CA VAL A 227 -3.32 -11.09 -2.46
C VAL A 227 -4.15 -10.87 -3.72
N ILE A 228 -4.36 -9.61 -4.12
CA ILE A 228 -5.01 -9.25 -5.38
C ILE A 228 -3.92 -8.71 -6.32
N TRP A 229 -3.79 -9.31 -7.49
CA TRP A 229 -2.70 -8.98 -8.41
C TRP A 229 -3.17 -8.66 -9.82
N GLY A 230 -2.94 -7.44 -10.27
CA GLY A 230 -3.14 -7.02 -11.65
C GLY A 230 -2.02 -7.56 -12.55
N GLN A 231 -2.39 -8.34 -13.59
CA GLN A 231 -1.41 -9.03 -14.42
C GLN A 231 -0.73 -8.12 -15.45
N ARG A 232 -1.31 -6.93 -15.70
CA ARG A 232 -0.74 -5.91 -16.60
C ARG A 232 0.12 -4.89 -15.88
N ASP A 233 0.60 -5.21 -14.68
CA ASP A 233 1.50 -4.36 -13.91
C ASP A 233 2.78 -4.06 -14.69
N VAL A 234 3.09 -2.77 -14.85
CA VAL A 234 4.27 -2.31 -15.59
C VAL A 234 5.53 -2.23 -14.72
N ALA A 235 5.37 -2.15 -13.39
CA ALA A 235 6.46 -2.03 -12.43
C ALA A 235 6.90 -3.37 -11.84
N LEU A 236 5.94 -4.30 -11.66
CA LEU A 236 6.13 -5.55 -10.96
C LEU A 236 5.78 -6.74 -11.86
N LEU A 237 6.61 -7.78 -11.85
CA LEU A 237 6.32 -9.00 -12.59
C LEU A 237 5.17 -9.78 -11.92
N PRO A 238 4.23 -10.39 -12.69
CA PRO A 238 3.13 -11.18 -12.13
C PRO A 238 3.58 -12.36 -11.27
N GLU A 239 4.76 -12.92 -11.55
CA GLU A 239 5.35 -14.02 -10.79
C GLU A 239 5.74 -13.66 -9.34
N LEU A 240 5.72 -12.37 -8.97
CA LEU A 240 5.90 -11.93 -7.59
C LEU A 240 4.75 -12.39 -6.67
N ALA A 241 3.61 -12.76 -7.26
CA ALA A 241 2.48 -13.36 -6.55
C ALA A 241 2.51 -14.91 -6.56
N ASP A 242 3.58 -15.56 -7.07
CA ASP A 242 3.69 -17.03 -7.10
C ASP A 242 4.45 -17.57 -5.89
N GLY A 243 4.06 -18.77 -5.40
CA GLY A 243 4.77 -19.51 -4.37
C GLY A 243 4.87 -18.77 -3.05
N LEU A 244 3.87 -17.94 -2.73
CA LEU A 244 3.77 -17.20 -1.47
C LEU A 244 3.34 -18.09 -0.30
N ASP A 245 2.69 -19.22 -0.56
CA ASP A 245 2.28 -20.25 0.38
C ASP A 245 3.41 -20.70 1.32
N ARG A 246 4.65 -20.63 0.86
CA ARG A 246 5.86 -20.90 1.66
C ARG A 246 6.00 -20.00 2.89
N TRP A 247 5.46 -18.80 2.82
CA TRP A 247 5.58 -17.78 3.89
C TRP A 247 4.24 -17.37 4.47
N VAL A 248 3.15 -17.73 3.80
CA VAL A 248 1.78 -17.34 4.15
C VAL A 248 0.91 -18.59 4.11
N PRO A 249 0.79 -19.36 5.21
CA PRO A 249 0.03 -20.62 5.24
C PRO A 249 -1.46 -20.44 4.93
N ASP A 250 -2.08 -19.37 5.42
CA ASP A 250 -3.49 -19.03 5.12
C ASP A 250 -3.53 -17.94 4.04
N LEU A 251 -3.37 -18.36 2.79
CA LEU A 251 -3.23 -17.49 1.61
C LEU A 251 -4.31 -17.75 0.58
N ARG A 252 -4.96 -16.67 0.13
CA ARG A 252 -5.75 -16.63 -1.10
C ARG A 252 -5.08 -15.66 -2.09
N VAL A 253 -4.89 -16.08 -3.35
CA VAL A 253 -4.38 -15.22 -4.43
C VAL A 253 -5.44 -15.08 -5.51
N VAL A 254 -5.81 -13.85 -5.82
CA VAL A 254 -6.73 -13.51 -6.92
C VAL A 254 -5.98 -12.71 -7.97
N ARG A 255 -5.98 -13.19 -9.22
CA ARG A 255 -5.35 -12.53 -10.35
C ARG A 255 -6.39 -11.84 -11.20
N LEU A 256 -6.13 -10.57 -11.55
CA LEU A 256 -6.99 -9.77 -12.40
C LEU A 256 -6.29 -9.59 -13.76
N PRO A 257 -6.69 -10.35 -14.80
CA PRO A 257 -5.95 -10.42 -16.07
C PRO A 257 -5.88 -9.09 -16.83
N ARG A 258 -6.89 -8.23 -16.64
CA ARG A 258 -6.99 -6.93 -17.33
C ARG A 258 -6.48 -5.76 -16.51
N ALA A 259 -6.38 -5.93 -15.19
CA ALA A 259 -5.95 -4.87 -14.28
C ALA A 259 -4.43 -4.67 -14.32
N SER A 260 -4.04 -3.44 -14.10
CA SER A 260 -2.67 -2.96 -14.03
C SER A 260 -2.10 -2.96 -12.62
N HIS A 261 -1.12 -2.10 -12.39
CA HIS A 261 -0.58 -1.81 -11.06
C HIS A 261 -1.67 -1.24 -10.12
N TRP A 262 -2.56 -0.39 -10.62
CA TRP A 262 -3.61 0.28 -9.83
C TRP A 262 -4.94 -0.49 -9.87
N VAL A 263 -4.92 -1.74 -9.42
CA VAL A 263 -6.07 -2.67 -9.49
C VAL A 263 -7.35 -2.09 -8.88
N MET A 264 -7.23 -1.31 -7.78
CA MET A 264 -8.36 -0.70 -7.08
C MET A 264 -9.02 0.43 -7.89
N ARG A 265 -8.30 0.99 -8.87
CA ARG A 265 -8.79 1.99 -9.80
C ARG A 265 -9.27 1.37 -11.12
N ASP A 266 -8.63 0.28 -11.56
CA ASP A 266 -8.95 -0.39 -12.82
C ASP A 266 -10.24 -1.23 -12.73
N GLU A 267 -10.37 -2.04 -11.70
CA GLU A 267 -11.50 -2.94 -11.46
C GLU A 267 -12.15 -2.71 -10.08
N PRO A 268 -12.65 -1.49 -9.78
CA PRO A 268 -13.10 -1.12 -8.44
C PRO A 268 -14.21 -2.02 -7.91
N VAL A 269 -15.18 -2.38 -8.73
CA VAL A 269 -16.31 -3.25 -8.31
C VAL A 269 -15.79 -4.63 -7.90
N ARG A 270 -14.88 -5.21 -8.69
CA ARG A 270 -14.31 -6.53 -8.39
C ARG A 270 -13.46 -6.50 -7.13
N VAL A 271 -12.64 -5.46 -6.99
CA VAL A 271 -11.80 -5.26 -5.78
C VAL A 271 -12.68 -5.06 -4.56
N ASN A 272 -13.72 -4.23 -4.63
CA ASN A 272 -14.64 -3.99 -3.52
C ASN A 272 -15.32 -5.27 -3.03
N ASN A 273 -15.82 -6.10 -3.94
CA ASN A 273 -16.44 -7.38 -3.59
C ASN A 273 -15.44 -8.31 -2.88
N LEU A 274 -14.21 -8.41 -3.39
CA LEU A 274 -13.15 -9.21 -2.77
C LEU A 274 -12.77 -8.70 -1.37
N LEU A 275 -12.69 -7.38 -1.19
CA LEU A 275 -12.40 -6.76 0.09
C LEU A 275 -13.50 -7.05 1.11
N VAL A 276 -14.75 -6.74 0.75
CA VAL A 276 -15.90 -6.95 1.65
C VAL A 276 -16.02 -8.43 2.03
N GLU A 277 -15.99 -9.34 1.05
CA GLU A 277 -16.04 -10.78 1.26
C GLU A 277 -14.96 -11.25 2.24
N PHE A 278 -13.70 -10.91 1.94
CA PHE A 278 -12.58 -11.39 2.73
C PHE A 278 -12.52 -10.78 4.14
N LEU A 279 -12.76 -9.48 4.27
CA LEU A 279 -12.67 -8.79 5.56
C LEU A 279 -13.84 -9.14 6.49
N SER A 280 -15.05 -9.41 5.95
CA SER A 280 -16.21 -9.87 6.73
C SER A 280 -16.07 -11.32 7.22
N GLY A 281 -15.08 -12.07 6.76
CA GLY A 281 -14.94 -13.47 7.12
C GLY A 281 -16.01 -14.39 6.51
N ALA A 282 -16.78 -13.89 5.55
CA ALA A 282 -17.75 -14.70 4.82
C ALA A 282 -16.99 -15.73 3.97
N LEU A 283 -17.08 -16.98 4.33
CA LEU A 283 -16.70 -18.10 3.45
C LEU A 283 -17.70 -18.11 2.29
N VAL A 284 -17.36 -17.58 1.16
CA VAL A 284 -18.04 -17.92 -0.08
C VAL A 284 -17.55 -19.32 -0.46
N GLU A 285 -18.40 -20.32 -0.25
CA GLU A 285 -18.23 -21.60 -0.92
C GLU A 285 -17.98 -21.31 -2.40
N ALA A 286 -16.86 -21.81 -2.90
CA ALA A 286 -16.51 -21.68 -4.31
C ALA A 286 -17.61 -22.35 -5.13
N SER A 287 -18.57 -21.56 -5.64
CA SER A 287 -19.40 -21.98 -6.75
C SER A 287 -18.48 -22.12 -7.96
N VAL A 288 -18.00 -23.34 -8.18
CA VAL A 288 -17.42 -23.77 -9.45
C VAL A 288 -18.53 -23.66 -10.48
N PRO A 289 -18.43 -22.83 -11.52
CA PRO A 289 -19.34 -22.92 -12.64
C PRO A 289 -19.00 -24.23 -13.38
N THR A 290 -19.97 -25.13 -13.43
CA THR A 290 -19.99 -26.28 -14.34
C THR A 290 -19.97 -25.83 -15.81
#